data_255ebd62af5104fca5732aa69d518c12
#
_entry.id   255ebd62af5104fca5732aa69d518c12
#
_cell.length_a   1.000
_cell.length_b   1.000
_cell.length_c   1.000
_cell.angle_alpha   90.00
_cell.angle_beta   90.00
_cell.angle_gamma   90.00
#
_symmetry.space_group_name_H-M   'P 1'
#
loop_
_entity.id
_entity.type
_entity.pdbx_description
1 polymer ?
#
loop_
_entity_poly.entity_id
_entity_poly.type
_entity_poly.pdbx_seq_one_letter_code
_entity_poly.pdbx_strand_id
1 'polypeptide(L)'
;MVYAKDKVAALRPAVEPAEKLGEGLSRRIIRTNQLMSVALDIEGGPWKEPEPLHSHPHEQTTYVASGEVLFCSEGSTPERLNAGDLIAIPSGVPHSIQLLSRSARLVDTFHPVREDFIKKG
;
A
#
# COMPACT_ATOMS: atom_id res chain seq x y z
N MET A 1 -4.16 -12.82 6.30
CA MET A 1 -5.07 -11.66 6.40
C MET A 1 -5.87 -11.74 7.69
N VAL A 2 -6.01 -10.63 8.36
CA VAL A 2 -6.82 -10.54 9.59
C VAL A 2 -8.14 -9.86 9.26
N TYR A 3 -9.25 -10.53 9.56
CA TYR A 3 -10.59 -10.01 9.28
C TYR A 3 -11.35 -9.78 10.59
N ALA A 4 -11.57 -8.51 10.92
CA ALA A 4 -12.36 -8.11 12.09
C ALA A 4 -13.83 -7.96 11.66
N LYS A 5 -14.57 -9.07 11.66
CA LYS A 5 -15.96 -9.09 11.22
C LYS A 5 -16.91 -8.52 12.28
N ASP A 6 -16.89 -9.10 13.47
CA ASP A 6 -17.80 -8.73 14.56
C ASP A 6 -17.08 -8.30 15.84
N LYS A 7 -15.78 -8.50 15.90
CA LYS A 7 -14.96 -8.19 17.08
C LYS A 7 -13.70 -7.47 16.65
N VAL A 8 -13.15 -6.68 17.54
CA VAL A 8 -11.84 -6.08 17.35
C VAL A 8 -10.80 -7.18 17.15
N ALA A 9 -9.93 -7.00 16.20
CA ALA A 9 -8.84 -7.90 15.92
C ALA A 9 -7.55 -7.12 15.69
N ALA A 10 -6.42 -7.73 15.97
CA ALA A 10 -5.11 -7.11 15.77
C ALA A 10 -4.27 -7.95 14.82
N LEU A 11 -3.47 -7.28 14.01
CA LEU A 11 -2.46 -7.93 13.18
C LEU A 11 -1.10 -7.63 13.78
N ARG A 12 -0.33 -8.70 14.04
CA ARG A 12 1.05 -8.57 14.55
C ARG A 12 2.00 -9.26 13.59
N PRO A 13 3.00 -8.55 13.05
CA PRO A 13 3.95 -9.17 12.12
C PRO A 13 4.66 -10.40 12.69
N ALA A 14 4.81 -10.48 14.02
CA ALA A 14 5.46 -11.62 14.67
C ALA A 14 4.71 -12.94 14.45
N VAL A 15 3.39 -12.90 14.23
CA VAL A 15 2.56 -14.09 14.09
C VAL A 15 1.79 -14.15 12.78
N GLU A 16 1.68 -13.04 12.06
CA GLU A 16 0.98 -13.00 10.77
C GLU A 16 2.04 -13.00 9.65
N PRO A 17 2.19 -14.11 8.92
CA PRO A 17 3.18 -14.15 7.85
C PRO A 17 2.81 -13.21 6.71
N ALA A 18 3.82 -12.61 6.09
CA ALA A 18 3.61 -11.76 4.93
C ALA A 18 3.32 -12.61 3.70
N GLU A 19 2.42 -12.12 2.86
CA GLU A 19 2.16 -12.70 1.54
C GLU A 19 3.17 -12.12 0.55
N LYS A 20 3.94 -12.98 -0.10
CA LYS A 20 4.89 -12.55 -1.13
C LYS A 20 4.14 -12.25 -2.42
N LEU A 21 4.38 -11.06 -2.97
CA LEU A 21 3.77 -10.63 -4.24
C LEU A 21 4.77 -10.70 -5.39
N GLY A 22 6.05 -10.86 -5.09
CA GLY A 22 7.12 -10.90 -6.07
C GLY A 22 8.46 -10.67 -5.38
N GLU A 23 9.50 -10.48 -6.17
CA GLU A 23 10.84 -10.20 -5.67
C GLU A 23 10.84 -8.86 -4.94
N GLY A 24 11.22 -8.88 -3.65
CA GLY A 24 11.29 -7.67 -2.84
C GLY A 24 9.96 -7.02 -2.54
N LEU A 25 8.85 -7.75 -2.65
CA LEU A 25 7.52 -7.19 -2.42
C LEU A 25 6.67 -8.16 -1.62
N SER A 26 6.19 -7.73 -0.46
CA SER A 26 5.32 -8.53 0.39
C SER A 26 4.30 -7.65 1.09
N ARG A 27 3.21 -8.25 1.55
CA ARG A 27 2.16 -7.50 2.23
C ARG A 27 1.50 -8.28 3.34
N ARG A 28 0.91 -7.53 4.27
CA ARG A 28 0.00 -8.03 5.30
C ARG A 28 -1.26 -7.20 5.25
N ILE A 29 -2.42 -7.85 5.41
CA ILE A 29 -3.72 -7.19 5.28
C ILE A 29 -4.53 -7.35 6.56
N ILE A 30 -5.13 -6.25 7.02
CA ILE A 30 -6.15 -6.24 8.06
C ILE A 30 -7.38 -5.50 7.53
N ARG A 31 -8.56 -6.00 7.85
CA ARG A 31 -9.79 -5.41 7.32
C ARG A 31 -10.98 -5.55 8.26
N THR A 32 -11.93 -4.63 8.09
CA THR A 32 -13.32 -4.79 8.53
C THR A 32 -14.16 -5.13 7.28
N ASN A 33 -15.51 -4.98 7.35
CA ASN A 33 -16.35 -5.23 6.17
C ASN A 33 -16.04 -4.28 5.01
N GLN A 34 -15.78 -3.01 5.31
CA GLN A 34 -15.66 -1.96 4.28
C GLN A 34 -14.29 -1.33 4.21
N LEU A 35 -13.50 -1.46 5.25
CA LEU A 35 -12.22 -0.76 5.38
C LEU A 35 -11.08 -1.76 5.41
N MET A 36 -10.03 -1.48 4.65
CA MET A 36 -8.87 -2.35 4.55
C MET A 36 -7.59 -1.54 4.70
N SER A 37 -6.65 -2.04 5.51
CA SER A 37 -5.29 -1.52 5.55
C SER A 37 -4.32 -2.60 5.11
N VAL A 38 -3.37 -2.21 4.28
CA VAL A 38 -2.35 -3.10 3.73
C VAL A 38 -0.98 -2.55 4.11
N ALA A 39 -0.24 -3.31 4.90
CA ALA A 39 1.16 -2.99 5.18
C ALA A 39 2.00 -3.63 4.08
N LEU A 40 2.55 -2.79 3.21
CA LEU A 40 3.33 -3.20 2.05
C LEU A 40 4.81 -3.00 2.35
N ASP A 41 5.60 -4.06 2.29
CA ASP A 41 7.04 -4.00 2.47
C ASP A 41 7.72 -4.14 1.12
N ILE A 42 8.59 -3.18 0.81
CA ILE A 42 9.27 -3.09 -0.48
C ILE A 42 10.77 -3.05 -0.22
N GLU A 43 11.51 -3.87 -0.97
CA GLU A 43 12.97 -3.95 -0.90
C GLU A 43 13.57 -3.91 -2.31
N GLY A 44 14.89 -3.76 -2.38
CA GLY A 44 15.59 -3.79 -3.67
C GLY A 44 15.70 -2.45 -4.35
N GLY A 45 15.53 -1.37 -3.61
CA GLY A 45 15.71 -0.04 -4.15
C GLY A 45 17.16 0.45 -4.13
N PRO A 46 17.39 1.66 -4.63
CA PRO A 46 16.39 2.51 -5.30
C PRO A 46 16.03 1.99 -6.69
N TRP A 47 14.79 2.26 -7.11
CA TRP A 47 14.35 1.93 -8.46
C TRP A 47 14.77 3.03 -9.43
N LYS A 48 15.06 2.65 -10.66
CA LYS A 48 15.45 3.60 -11.71
C LYS A 48 14.27 4.36 -12.28
N GLU A 49 13.08 3.74 -12.23
CA GLU A 49 11.86 4.29 -12.82
C GLU A 49 10.66 3.98 -11.90
N PRO A 50 9.60 4.79 -11.97
CA PRO A 50 8.37 4.46 -11.27
C PRO A 50 7.68 3.27 -11.92
N GLU A 51 6.80 2.63 -11.17
CA GLU A 51 5.87 1.66 -11.72
C GLU A 51 4.96 2.32 -12.74
N PRO A 52 4.37 1.55 -13.68
CA PRO A 52 3.33 2.09 -14.54
C PRO A 52 2.15 2.61 -13.73
N LEU A 53 1.51 3.67 -14.22
CA LEU A 53 0.32 4.21 -13.58
C LEU A 53 -0.81 3.16 -13.60
N HIS A 54 -1.51 3.05 -12.50
CA HIS A 54 -2.70 2.22 -12.37
C HIS A 54 -3.80 3.01 -11.67
N SER A 55 -5.04 2.57 -11.80
CA SER A 55 -6.17 3.20 -11.13
C SER A 55 -7.14 2.16 -10.62
N HIS A 56 -7.94 2.55 -9.65
CA HIS A 56 -8.99 1.72 -9.08
C HIS A 56 -10.12 2.60 -8.53
N PRO A 57 -11.34 2.08 -8.43
CA PRO A 57 -12.47 2.88 -7.93
C PRO A 57 -12.40 3.15 -6.43
N HIS A 58 -11.56 2.44 -5.70
CA HIS A 58 -11.38 2.60 -4.26
C HIS A 58 -10.73 3.95 -3.93
N GLU A 59 -11.19 4.59 -2.86
CA GLU A 59 -10.45 5.69 -2.26
C GLU A 59 -9.27 5.11 -1.51
N GLN A 60 -8.18 5.85 -1.42
CA GLN A 60 -6.95 5.37 -0.78
C GLN A 60 -6.25 6.49 -0.03
N THR A 61 -5.73 6.15 1.15
CA THR A 61 -4.67 6.95 1.78
C THR A 61 -3.45 6.06 1.94
N THR A 62 -2.28 6.67 1.91
CA THR A 62 -1.03 5.96 2.12
C THR A 62 -0.19 6.69 3.16
N TYR A 63 0.28 5.94 4.15
CA TYR A 63 1.21 6.40 5.16
C TYR A 63 2.58 5.77 4.91
N VAL A 64 3.62 6.60 4.84
CA VAL A 64 4.99 6.11 4.71
C VAL A 64 5.52 5.81 6.11
N ALA A 65 5.57 4.55 6.48
CA ALA A 65 6.05 4.13 7.79
C ALA A 65 7.58 4.15 7.86
N SER A 66 8.26 3.83 6.76
CA SER A 66 9.71 3.88 6.66
C SER A 66 10.13 4.04 5.20
N GLY A 67 11.36 4.53 5.00
CA GLY A 67 11.91 4.68 3.67
C GLY A 67 11.47 5.97 2.98
N GLU A 68 11.73 6.01 1.68
CA GLU A 68 11.47 7.18 0.86
C GLU A 68 10.94 6.75 -0.50
N VAL A 69 9.86 7.37 -0.94
CA VAL A 69 9.23 7.07 -2.23
C VAL A 69 8.89 8.36 -2.96
N LEU A 70 8.88 8.27 -4.28
CA LEU A 70 8.29 9.30 -5.14
C LEU A 70 6.87 8.83 -5.47
N PHE A 71 5.89 9.67 -5.22
CA PHE A 71 4.49 9.35 -5.52
C PHE A 71 4.10 10.07 -6.79
N CYS A 72 3.69 9.31 -7.81
CA CYS A 72 3.34 9.82 -9.13
C CYS A 72 1.85 9.74 -9.35
N SER A 73 1.25 10.78 -9.91
CA SER A 73 -0.15 10.78 -10.28
C SER A 73 -0.34 11.51 -11.59
N GLU A 74 -1.35 11.09 -12.36
CA GLU A 74 -1.65 11.69 -13.64
C GLU A 74 -2.04 13.16 -13.47
N GLY A 75 -1.42 14.02 -14.26
CA GLY A 75 -1.74 15.44 -14.27
C GLY A 75 -1.13 16.25 -13.12
N SER A 76 -0.30 15.64 -12.28
CA SER A 76 0.33 16.31 -11.15
C SER A 76 1.83 16.11 -11.14
N THR A 77 2.55 17.06 -10.53
CA THR A 77 3.97 16.92 -10.29
C THR A 77 4.19 15.82 -9.25
N PRO A 78 5.16 14.91 -9.47
CA PRO A 78 5.45 13.88 -8.47
C PRO A 78 5.79 14.45 -7.09
N GLU A 79 5.32 13.77 -6.04
CA GLU A 79 5.55 14.17 -4.66
C GLU A 79 6.57 13.23 -4.03
N ARG A 80 7.61 13.81 -3.42
CA ARG A 80 8.60 13.05 -2.68
C ARG A 80 8.12 12.89 -1.25
N LEU A 81 7.96 11.64 -0.79
CA LEU A 81 7.44 11.32 0.53
C LEU A 81 8.49 10.61 1.36
N ASN A 82 8.62 11.03 2.61
CA ASN A 82 9.52 10.45 3.60
C ASN A 82 8.72 9.81 4.73
N ALA A 83 9.40 9.06 5.58
CA ALA A 83 8.77 8.45 6.76
C ALA A 83 7.97 9.48 7.55
N GLY A 84 6.72 9.16 7.85
CA GLY A 84 5.79 10.03 8.54
C GLY A 84 4.82 10.79 7.64
N ASP A 85 5.09 10.83 6.34
CA ASP A 85 4.23 11.54 5.39
C ASP A 85 3.00 10.72 5.03
N LEU A 86 1.92 11.43 4.71
CA LEU A 86 0.65 10.84 4.28
C LEU A 86 0.23 11.47 2.95
N ILE A 87 -0.40 10.66 2.12
CA ILE A 87 -0.98 11.13 0.87
C ILE A 87 -2.38 10.52 0.69
N ALA A 88 -3.27 11.26 0.04
CA ALA A 88 -4.62 10.80 -0.23
C ALA A 88 -4.85 10.75 -1.75
N ILE A 89 -5.46 9.67 -2.21
CA ILE A 89 -5.71 9.42 -3.62
C ILE A 89 -7.21 9.26 -3.84
N PRO A 90 -7.85 10.20 -4.56
CA PRO A 90 -9.27 10.07 -4.85
C PRO A 90 -9.54 8.86 -5.75
N SER A 91 -10.78 8.40 -5.72
CA SER A 91 -11.25 7.32 -6.59
C SER A 91 -10.91 7.59 -8.05
N GLY A 92 -10.35 6.60 -8.72
CA GLY A 92 -10.13 6.62 -10.16
C GLY A 92 -8.91 7.39 -10.66
N VAL A 93 -8.17 8.07 -9.77
CA VAL A 93 -6.99 8.82 -10.20
C VAL A 93 -5.83 7.87 -10.46
N PRO A 94 -5.27 7.85 -11.69
CA PRO A 94 -4.10 7.03 -11.98
C PRO A 94 -2.89 7.46 -11.16
N HIS A 95 -2.20 6.50 -10.57
CA HIS A 95 -1.08 6.75 -9.68
C HIS A 95 -0.09 5.58 -9.67
N SER A 96 1.10 5.83 -9.17
CA SER A 96 2.13 4.82 -8.98
C SER A 96 3.19 5.34 -8.02
N ILE A 97 4.16 4.51 -7.70
CA ILE A 97 5.28 4.89 -6.84
C ILE A 97 6.61 4.55 -7.51
N GLN A 98 7.66 5.21 -7.04
CA GLN A 98 9.04 4.84 -7.31
C GLN A 98 9.77 4.79 -5.98
N LEU A 99 10.38 3.64 -5.67
CA LEU A 99 11.18 3.49 -4.45
C LEU A 99 12.49 4.27 -4.60
N LEU A 100 12.73 5.20 -3.69
CA LEU A 100 13.91 6.07 -3.73
C LEU A 100 14.98 5.65 -2.72
N SER A 101 14.62 4.83 -1.76
CA SER A 101 15.54 4.28 -0.76
C SER A 101 15.73 2.78 -1.01
N ARG A 102 16.58 2.15 -0.21
CA ARG A 102 16.84 0.72 -0.31
C ARG A 102 15.58 -0.10 -0.03
N SER A 103 14.79 0.32 0.93
CA SER A 103 13.54 -0.32 1.31
C SER A 103 12.56 0.72 1.83
N ALA A 104 11.28 0.34 1.85
CA ALA A 104 10.23 1.18 2.41
C ALA A 104 9.09 0.30 2.93
N ARG A 105 8.36 0.82 3.93
CA ARG A 105 7.08 0.26 4.33
C ARG A 105 6.02 1.32 4.11
N LEU A 106 5.00 0.97 3.35
CA LEU A 106 3.84 1.80 3.12
C LEU A 106 2.63 1.13 3.76
N VAL A 107 1.75 1.95 4.35
CA VAL A 107 0.47 1.46 4.86
C VAL A 107 -0.61 2.09 4.03
N ASP A 108 -1.21 1.30 3.15
CA ASP A 108 -2.28 1.74 2.26
C ASP A 108 -3.62 1.41 2.90
N THR A 109 -4.52 2.38 2.98
CA THR A 109 -5.87 2.19 3.49
C THR A 109 -6.85 2.44 2.36
N PHE A 110 -7.77 1.49 2.16
CA PHE A 110 -8.74 1.50 1.06
C PHE A 110 -10.17 1.47 1.58
N HIS A 111 -11.04 2.18 0.87
CA HIS A 111 -12.48 2.08 1.04
C HIS A 111 -13.17 2.13 -0.33
N PRO A 112 -14.06 1.20 -0.63
CA PRO A 112 -14.34 -0.04 0.11
C PRO A 112 -13.14 -1.00 0.04
N VAL A 113 -13.28 -2.17 0.62
CA VAL A 113 -12.20 -3.18 0.59
C VAL A 113 -11.86 -3.57 -0.86
N ARG A 114 -10.59 -3.87 -1.08
CA ARG A 114 -10.10 -4.36 -2.37
C ARG A 114 -10.47 -5.84 -2.51
N GLU A 115 -11.54 -6.12 -3.25
CA GLU A 115 -11.99 -7.50 -3.50
C GLU A 115 -10.92 -8.32 -4.21
N ASP A 116 -10.16 -7.68 -5.08
CA ASP A 116 -9.06 -8.32 -5.80
C ASP A 116 -7.93 -8.77 -4.89
N PHE A 117 -7.78 -8.16 -3.69
CA PHE A 117 -6.79 -8.59 -2.71
C PHE A 117 -7.29 -9.74 -1.84
N ILE A 118 -8.61 -9.92 -1.76
CA ILE A 118 -9.23 -10.95 -0.92
C ILE A 118 -9.45 -12.25 -1.70
N LYS A 119 -9.82 -12.14 -2.97
CA LYS A 119 -10.09 -13.29 -3.82
C LYS A 119 -8.81 -14.04 -4.13
N LYS A 120 -8.76 -15.28 -3.68
CA LYS A 120 -7.69 -16.20 -4.06
C LYS A 120 -8.25 -17.08 -5.16
N GLY A 121 -7.80 -16.82 -6.32
CA GLY A 121 -8.08 -17.41 -7.59
C GLY A 121 -8.63 -18.72 -7.74
#